data_c28d1b294b2b5bcc0590fd46138f5da9
#
_entry.id   c28d1b294b2b5bcc0590fd46138f5da9
#
_cell.length_a   1.000
_cell.length_b   1.000
_cell.length_c   1.000
_cell.angle_alpha   90.00
_cell.angle_beta   90.00
_cell.angle_gamma   90.00
#
_symmetry.space_group_name_H-M   'P 1'
#
loop_
_entity.id
_entity.type
_entity.pdbx_description
1 polymer ?
#
loop_
_entity_poly.entity_id
_entity_poly.type
_entity_poly.pdbx_seq_one_letter_code
_entity_poly.pdbx_strand_id
1 'polypeptide(L)'
;MKDIKSLVDLIGNTPIVQAKNIDAGKCNLFLKMENMNPGSSIKDRVALQIINDAEKSGDLVKGSTVVEATAGNTGLGLALIALLKGYKAKVVILDKMNQNKIFHLKSLGAEVMLAKSDVGPDSPD
;
A
#
# COMPACT_ATOMS: atom_id res chain seq x y z
N MET A 1 17.98 -8.49 20.01
CA MET A 1 16.87 -7.63 19.53
C MET A 1 17.26 -7.13 18.16
N LYS A 2 16.39 -7.24 17.14
CA LYS A 2 16.69 -6.70 15.80
C LYS A 2 16.66 -5.18 15.88
N ASP A 3 17.73 -4.52 15.45
CA ASP A 3 17.77 -3.06 15.39
C ASP A 3 16.86 -2.59 14.25
N ILE A 4 15.80 -1.84 14.59
CA ILE A 4 14.79 -1.34 13.64
C ILE A 4 15.11 0.13 13.40
N LYS A 5 15.59 0.44 12.19
CA LYS A 5 15.99 1.79 11.78
C LYS A 5 14.89 2.53 11.02
N SER A 6 13.94 1.80 10.44
CA SER A 6 12.85 2.35 9.65
C SER A 6 11.60 1.49 9.78
N LEU A 7 10.43 2.09 9.55
CA LEU A 7 9.18 1.34 9.44
C LEU A 7 9.21 0.31 8.29
N VAL A 8 10.05 0.52 7.28
CA VAL A 8 10.28 -0.47 6.22
C VAL A 8 10.79 -1.80 6.77
N ASP A 9 11.60 -1.78 7.84
CA ASP A 9 12.16 -2.99 8.48
C ASP A 9 11.11 -3.84 9.20
N LEU A 10 9.92 -3.27 9.44
CA LEU A 10 8.78 -3.94 10.07
C LEU A 10 7.87 -4.64 9.05
N ILE A 11 8.06 -4.40 7.75
CA ILE A 11 7.23 -5.02 6.72
C ILE A 11 7.56 -6.50 6.62
N GLY A 12 6.53 -7.31 6.67
CA GLY A 12 6.67 -8.75 6.65
C GLY A 12 6.88 -9.36 8.03
N ASN A 13 7.33 -10.61 8.05
CA ASN A 13 7.46 -11.42 9.27
C ASN A 13 6.21 -11.37 10.17
N THR A 14 5.04 -11.14 9.58
CA THR A 14 3.77 -11.07 10.30
C THR A 14 3.47 -12.41 10.98
N PRO A 15 2.92 -12.41 12.20
CA PRO A 15 2.64 -13.63 12.94
C PRO A 15 1.54 -14.46 12.27
N ILE A 16 1.53 -15.74 12.62
CA ILE A 16 0.45 -16.68 12.30
C ILE A 16 -0.23 -17.07 13.61
N VAL A 17 -1.56 -16.96 13.65
CA VAL A 17 -2.37 -17.25 14.83
C VAL A 17 -3.36 -18.36 14.49
N GLN A 18 -3.47 -19.36 15.35
CA GLN A 18 -4.52 -20.39 15.22
C GLN A 18 -5.86 -19.82 15.68
N ALA A 19 -6.86 -19.90 14.83
CA ALA A 19 -8.24 -19.50 15.13
C ALA A 19 -8.97 -20.66 15.83
N LYS A 20 -8.88 -20.69 17.18
CA LYS A 20 -9.46 -21.78 17.99
C LYS A 20 -10.97 -21.70 18.18
N ASN A 21 -11.56 -20.48 18.06
CA ASN A 21 -12.97 -20.22 18.35
C ASN A 21 -13.83 -20.14 17.09
N ILE A 22 -13.29 -20.59 15.96
CA ILE A 22 -14.03 -20.66 14.69
C ILE A 22 -14.18 -22.15 14.36
N ASP A 23 -15.40 -22.58 14.08
CA ASP A 23 -15.63 -23.94 13.61
C ASP A 23 -15.04 -24.12 12.20
N ALA A 24 -13.96 -24.85 12.13
CA ALA A 24 -13.27 -25.23 10.90
C ALA A 24 -13.47 -26.70 10.55
N GLY A 25 -14.45 -27.37 11.17
CA GLY A 25 -14.69 -28.81 11.01
C GLY A 25 -13.49 -29.63 11.50
N LYS A 26 -12.97 -30.50 10.64
CA LYS A 26 -11.80 -31.36 10.94
C LYS A 26 -10.44 -30.68 10.67
N CYS A 27 -10.46 -29.39 10.27
CA CYS A 27 -9.24 -28.66 9.87
C CYS A 27 -8.73 -27.76 11.00
N ASN A 28 -7.41 -27.52 11.01
CA ASN A 28 -6.82 -26.44 11.79
C ASN A 28 -6.79 -25.17 10.94
N LEU A 29 -7.43 -24.11 11.43
CA LEU A 29 -7.44 -22.82 10.76
C LEU A 29 -6.37 -21.91 11.34
N PHE A 30 -5.51 -21.37 10.47
CA PHE A 30 -4.48 -20.40 10.83
C PHE A 30 -4.69 -19.10 10.05
N LEU A 31 -4.53 -17.98 10.76
CA LEU A 31 -4.64 -16.63 10.22
C LEU A 31 -3.25 -16.00 10.14
N LYS A 32 -2.81 -15.67 8.93
CA LYS A 32 -1.61 -14.86 8.71
C LYS A 32 -1.98 -13.38 8.89
N MET A 33 -1.42 -12.74 9.90
CA MET A 33 -1.84 -11.41 10.35
C MET A 33 -1.23 -10.28 9.50
N GLU A 34 -1.58 -10.20 8.22
CA GLU A 34 -1.04 -9.20 7.29
C GLU A 34 -1.48 -7.75 7.61
N ASN A 35 -2.50 -7.58 8.43
CA ASN A 35 -2.88 -6.27 8.99
C ASN A 35 -1.85 -5.72 10.00
N MET A 36 -0.88 -6.50 10.42
CA MET A 36 0.21 -6.07 11.31
C MET A 36 1.40 -5.44 10.55
N ASN A 37 1.35 -5.38 9.22
CA ASN A 37 2.28 -4.52 8.48
C ASN A 37 2.03 -3.03 8.80
N PRO A 38 3.04 -2.14 8.70
CA PRO A 38 2.92 -0.71 9.00
C PRO A 38 1.77 0.02 8.32
N GLY A 39 1.47 -0.31 7.05
CA GLY A 39 0.33 0.20 6.30
C GLY A 39 -0.94 -0.65 6.45
N SER A 40 -0.95 -1.56 7.43
CA SER A 40 -2.09 -2.40 7.81
C SER A 40 -2.60 -3.35 6.73
N SER A 41 -1.76 -3.75 5.78
CA SER A 41 -2.15 -4.72 4.74
C SER A 41 -0.97 -5.48 4.14
N ILE A 42 -1.28 -6.57 3.42
CA ILE A 42 -0.30 -7.32 2.62
C ILE A 42 0.32 -6.46 1.51
N LYS A 43 -0.32 -5.33 1.13
CA LYS A 43 0.16 -4.48 0.03
C LYS A 43 1.44 -3.71 0.37
N ASP A 44 1.78 -3.59 1.62
CA ASP A 44 3.08 -3.05 2.03
C ASP A 44 4.23 -3.86 1.46
N ARG A 45 4.10 -5.21 1.42
CA ARG A 45 5.08 -6.11 0.80
C ARG A 45 5.21 -5.85 -0.70
N VAL A 46 4.06 -5.72 -1.39
CA VAL A 46 4.01 -5.48 -2.84
C VAL A 46 4.64 -4.13 -3.16
N ALA A 47 4.26 -3.08 -2.42
CA ALA A 47 4.78 -1.74 -2.60
C ALA A 47 6.30 -1.67 -2.37
N LEU A 48 6.78 -2.30 -1.30
CA LEU A 48 8.20 -2.35 -1.01
C LEU A 48 8.99 -3.05 -2.13
N GLN A 49 8.47 -4.16 -2.64
CA GLN A 49 9.14 -4.90 -3.72
C GLN A 49 9.17 -4.08 -5.01
N ILE A 50 8.05 -3.46 -5.41
CA ILE A 50 7.98 -2.61 -6.61
C ILE A 50 9.02 -1.49 -6.54
N ILE A 51 9.08 -0.77 -5.41
CA ILE A 51 10.03 0.34 -5.25
C ILE A 51 11.48 -0.17 -5.24
N ASN A 52 11.78 -1.26 -4.56
CA ASN A 52 13.13 -1.84 -4.54
C ASN A 52 13.57 -2.29 -5.94
N ASP A 53 12.69 -2.89 -6.72
CA ASP A 53 13.02 -3.34 -8.08
C ASP A 53 13.23 -2.13 -9.01
N ALA A 54 12.42 -1.09 -8.90
CA ALA A 54 12.58 0.14 -9.66
C ALA A 54 13.86 0.92 -9.28
N GLU A 55 14.25 0.93 -8.01
CA GLU A 55 15.56 1.45 -7.58
C GLU A 55 16.72 0.67 -8.18
N LYS A 56 16.62 -0.67 -8.16
CA LYS A 56 17.65 -1.57 -8.66
C LYS A 56 17.83 -1.48 -10.18
N SER A 57 16.72 -1.30 -10.93
CA SER A 57 16.78 -1.11 -12.39
C SER A 57 17.24 0.29 -12.81
N GLY A 58 17.18 1.27 -11.91
CA GLY A 58 17.45 2.68 -12.20
C GLY A 58 16.26 3.46 -12.73
N ASP A 59 15.08 2.85 -12.80
CA ASP A 59 13.83 3.52 -13.21
C ASP A 59 13.34 4.52 -12.15
N LEU A 60 13.71 4.30 -10.88
CA LEU A 60 13.39 5.17 -9.77
C LEU A 60 14.66 5.77 -9.16
N VAL A 61 14.84 7.08 -9.32
CA VAL A 61 15.99 7.83 -8.80
C VAL A 61 15.54 8.91 -7.82
N LYS A 62 16.48 9.50 -7.08
CA LYS A 62 16.18 10.55 -6.10
C LYS A 62 15.35 11.68 -6.73
N GLY A 63 14.22 12.02 -6.12
CA GLY A 63 13.30 13.05 -6.59
C GLY A 63 12.22 12.56 -7.56
N SER A 64 12.25 11.30 -7.97
CA SER A 64 11.20 10.68 -8.80
C SER A 64 9.84 10.69 -8.11
N THR A 65 8.80 10.60 -8.92
CA THR A 65 7.40 10.47 -8.48
C THR A 65 6.89 9.08 -8.82
N VAL A 66 6.41 8.36 -7.82
CA VAL A 66 5.68 7.10 -7.99
C VAL A 66 4.23 7.43 -8.31
N VAL A 67 3.72 6.92 -9.43
CA VAL A 67 2.33 7.15 -9.88
C VAL A 67 1.58 5.83 -9.90
N GLU A 68 0.38 5.82 -9.33
CA GLU A 68 -0.47 4.62 -9.28
C GLU A 68 -1.94 4.99 -9.45
N ALA A 69 -2.66 4.20 -10.25
CA ALA A 69 -4.11 4.29 -10.40
C ALA A 69 -4.76 3.15 -9.61
N THR A 70 -5.22 3.44 -8.39
CA THR A 70 -5.78 2.41 -7.51
C THR A 70 -6.76 2.97 -6.50
N ALA A 71 -7.81 2.23 -6.28
CA ALA A 71 -8.80 2.51 -5.24
C ALA A 71 -8.50 1.83 -3.89
N GLY A 72 -7.41 1.07 -3.81
CA GLY A 72 -7.19 0.13 -2.72
C GLY A 72 -5.92 0.34 -1.90
N ASN A 73 -5.57 -0.70 -1.15
CA ASN A 73 -4.42 -0.71 -0.26
C ASN A 73 -3.07 -0.64 -0.99
N THR A 74 -3.04 -0.91 -2.32
CA THR A 74 -1.81 -0.78 -3.13
C THR A 74 -1.33 0.67 -3.13
N GLY A 75 -2.23 1.63 -3.38
CA GLY A 75 -1.89 3.05 -3.31
C GLY A 75 -1.44 3.51 -1.92
N LEU A 76 -2.09 3.01 -0.88
CA LEU A 76 -1.66 3.29 0.50
C LEU A 76 -0.26 2.74 0.79
N GLY A 77 0.02 1.50 0.38
CA GLY A 77 1.34 0.90 0.51
C GLY A 77 2.41 1.67 -0.25
N LEU A 78 2.16 2.02 -1.53
CA LEU A 78 3.10 2.79 -2.35
C LEU A 78 3.33 4.20 -1.77
N ALA A 79 2.27 4.90 -1.31
CA ALA A 79 2.41 6.20 -0.67
C ALA A 79 3.25 6.12 0.62
N LEU A 80 3.03 5.10 1.44
CA LEU A 80 3.81 4.87 2.66
C LEU A 80 5.30 4.63 2.34
N ILE A 81 5.62 3.72 1.40
CA ILE A 81 7.00 3.41 1.07
C ILE A 81 7.69 4.60 0.37
N ALA A 82 6.98 5.30 -0.50
CA ALA A 82 7.48 6.52 -1.13
C ALA A 82 7.86 7.57 -0.08
N LEU A 83 6.97 7.84 0.89
CA LEU A 83 7.25 8.75 2.01
C LEU A 83 8.50 8.31 2.78
N LEU A 84 8.59 7.04 3.17
CA LEU A 84 9.69 6.51 3.99
C LEU A 84 11.05 6.53 3.27
N LYS A 85 11.04 6.44 1.93
CA LYS A 85 12.25 6.45 1.10
C LYS A 85 12.54 7.82 0.47
N GLY A 86 11.71 8.84 0.70
CA GLY A 86 11.92 10.21 0.22
C GLY A 86 11.53 10.43 -1.24
N TYR A 87 10.63 9.61 -1.78
CA TYR A 87 10.01 9.80 -3.09
C TYR A 87 8.70 10.57 -2.98
N LYS A 88 8.26 11.17 -4.08
CA LYS A 88 6.91 11.71 -4.22
C LYS A 88 5.95 10.58 -4.60
N ALA A 89 4.71 10.66 -4.13
CA ALA A 89 3.65 9.75 -4.53
C ALA A 89 2.48 10.54 -5.15
N LYS A 90 1.95 10.06 -6.27
CA LYS A 90 0.74 10.57 -6.91
C LYS A 90 -0.21 9.42 -7.14
N VAL A 91 -1.41 9.51 -6.57
CA VAL A 91 -2.41 8.43 -6.64
C VAL A 91 -3.65 8.94 -7.35
N VAL A 92 -4.04 8.25 -8.42
CA VAL A 92 -5.27 8.52 -9.17
C VAL A 92 -6.35 7.59 -8.64
N ILE A 93 -7.48 8.15 -8.23
CA ILE A 93 -8.62 7.41 -7.68
C ILE A 93 -9.93 7.94 -8.26
N LEU A 94 -10.96 7.10 -8.26
CA LEU A 94 -12.27 7.54 -8.70
C LEU A 94 -12.94 8.49 -7.69
N ASP A 95 -13.67 9.46 -8.16
CA ASP A 95 -14.32 10.51 -7.36
C ASP A 95 -15.33 9.99 -6.33
N LYS A 96 -15.94 8.81 -6.60
CA LYS A 96 -16.87 8.12 -5.67
C LYS A 96 -16.19 7.32 -4.56
N MET A 97 -14.87 7.43 -4.42
CA MET A 97 -14.14 6.72 -3.37
C MET A 97 -14.44 7.27 -1.97
N ASN A 98 -14.31 6.39 -0.98
CA ASN A 98 -14.47 6.74 0.42
C ASN A 98 -13.50 7.84 0.85
N GLN A 99 -14.02 8.93 1.42
CA GLN A 99 -13.26 10.10 1.85
C GLN A 99 -12.14 9.75 2.85
N ASN A 100 -12.34 8.75 3.71
CA ASN A 100 -11.32 8.34 4.67
C ASN A 100 -10.05 7.81 3.98
N LYS A 101 -10.18 7.15 2.83
CA LYS A 101 -9.02 6.71 2.03
C LYS A 101 -8.29 7.89 1.41
N ILE A 102 -9.03 8.89 0.94
CA ILE A 102 -8.45 10.14 0.42
C ILE A 102 -7.66 10.86 1.50
N PHE A 103 -8.24 11.00 2.70
CA PHE A 103 -7.55 11.61 3.85
C PHE A 103 -6.29 10.83 4.23
N HIS A 104 -6.37 9.50 4.25
CA HIS A 104 -5.22 8.66 4.59
C HIS A 104 -4.08 8.83 3.57
N LEU A 105 -4.37 8.79 2.26
CA LEU A 105 -3.36 9.05 1.22
C LEU A 105 -2.71 10.45 1.37
N LYS A 106 -3.52 11.48 1.59
CA LYS A 106 -3.03 12.85 1.81
C LYS A 106 -2.20 12.98 3.08
N SER A 107 -2.56 12.27 4.16
CA SER A 107 -1.78 12.28 5.41
C SER A 107 -0.41 11.62 5.26
N LEU A 108 -0.26 10.71 4.29
CA LEU A 108 1.02 10.13 3.87
C LEU A 108 1.79 11.04 2.89
N GLY A 109 1.30 12.24 2.62
CA GLY A 109 1.94 13.20 1.72
C GLY A 109 1.73 12.91 0.23
N ALA A 110 0.84 11.98 -0.13
CA ALA A 110 0.55 11.71 -1.53
C ALA A 110 -0.31 12.81 -2.16
N GLU A 111 0.03 13.19 -3.39
CA GLU A 111 -0.88 13.95 -4.26
C GLU A 111 -2.00 13.03 -4.73
N VAL A 112 -3.25 13.41 -4.48
CA VAL A 112 -4.42 12.63 -4.88
C VAL A 112 -5.14 13.35 -6.01
N MET A 113 -5.25 12.67 -7.16
CA MET A 113 -6.06 13.09 -8.30
C MET A 113 -7.36 12.31 -8.33
N LEU A 114 -8.47 13.03 -8.52
CA LEU A 114 -9.79 12.41 -8.68
C LEU A 114 -10.09 12.28 -10.17
N ALA A 115 -10.35 11.05 -10.61
CA ALA A 115 -10.86 10.76 -11.93
C ALA A 115 -12.38 10.60 -11.86
N LYS A 116 -13.08 11.08 -12.90
CA LYS A 116 -14.53 10.93 -13.00
C LYS A 116 -14.91 9.47 -13.19
N SER A 117 -15.94 9.01 -12.49
CA SER A 117 -16.41 7.62 -12.51
C SER A 117 -17.64 7.40 -13.39
N ASP A 118 -18.23 8.48 -13.93
CA ASP A 118 -19.44 8.49 -14.75
C ASP A 118 -19.16 8.63 -16.24
N VAL A 119 -17.88 8.62 -16.62
CA VAL A 119 -17.44 8.72 -18.03
C VAL A 119 -17.05 7.35 -18.57
N GLY A 120 -17.28 7.15 -19.89
CA GLY A 120 -16.90 5.92 -20.59
C GLY A 120 -15.36 5.78 -20.73
N PRO A 121 -14.87 4.57 -21.06
CA PRO A 121 -13.43 4.29 -21.19
C PRO A 121 -12.74 5.14 -22.28
N ASP A 122 -13.48 5.66 -23.23
CA ASP A 122 -12.96 6.46 -24.34
C ASP A 122 -13.13 7.98 -24.09
N SER A 123 -13.51 8.39 -22.88
CA SER A 123 -13.64 9.80 -22.54
C SER A 123 -12.27 10.47 -22.42
N PRO A 124 -12.06 11.66 -22.99
CA PRO A 124 -10.82 12.41 -22.82
C PRO A 124 -10.65 13.03 -21.43
N ASP A 125 -11.67 12.97 -20.57
CA ASP A 125 -11.70 13.53 -19.20
C ASP A 125 -11.38 12.50 -18.10
#